data_b43c27a81c8b9a12e360397b1d154072
#
_entry.id   b43c27a81c8b9a12e360397b1d154072
#
_cell.length_a   1.000
_cell.length_b   1.000
_cell.length_c   1.000
_cell.angle_alpha   90.00
_cell.angle_beta   90.00
_cell.angle_gamma   90.00
#
_symmetry.space_group_name_H-M   'P 1'
#
loop_
_entity.id
_entity.type
_entity.pdbx_description
1 polymer ?
#
loop_
_entity_poly.entity_id
_entity_poly.type
_entity_poly.pdbx_seq_one_letter_code
_entity_poly.pdbx_strand_id
1 'polypeptide(L)'
;RQMCIRDRIFKNIEHLASMANAALWLSSLDLPVKLIALPEGALQGFNDEVMDADHVTYARECAIDIPGPETDMIAEKIAQRHGVYVMGQAKVRHEEIPDRFFNVGFIMDPIGEIILKHFKVAPLYPVEHSVCPHDIYDWWIERYGNTLESFWPVVDTEIGRMGIMMANEGSYPENARALAMN
;
A
#
# COMPACT_ATOMS: atom_id res chain seq x y z
N ARG A 1 18.65 -21.70 4.76
CA ARG A 1 17.45 -21.54 5.61
C ARG A 1 16.80 -20.25 5.18
N GLN A 2 15.74 -20.32 4.38
CA GLN A 2 14.88 -19.20 4.13
C GLN A 2 14.32 -18.73 5.49
N MET A 3 14.76 -17.56 5.93
CA MET A 3 14.10 -16.86 7.00
C MET A 3 12.66 -16.60 6.53
N CYS A 4 11.67 -16.95 7.32
CA CYS A 4 10.27 -16.78 6.94
C CYS A 4 10.07 -15.33 6.43
N ILE A 5 9.47 -15.19 5.26
CA ILE A 5 9.34 -13.87 4.61
C ILE A 5 8.57 -12.91 5.52
N ARG A 6 7.58 -13.42 6.26
CA ARG A 6 6.87 -12.67 7.29
C ARG A 6 7.78 -12.08 8.36
N ASP A 7 8.78 -12.84 8.85
CA ASP A 7 9.75 -12.32 9.83
C ASP A 7 10.54 -11.14 9.28
N ARG A 8 10.78 -11.11 7.96
CA ARG A 8 11.42 -9.96 7.30
C ARG A 8 10.51 -8.74 7.25
N ILE A 9 9.21 -8.94 6.97
CA ILE A 9 8.24 -7.82 6.96
C ILE A 9 8.21 -7.16 8.34
N PHE A 10 8.09 -7.91 9.41
CA PHE A 10 8.11 -7.35 10.77
C PHE A 10 9.41 -6.60 11.09
N LYS A 11 10.57 -7.13 10.67
CA LYS A 11 11.84 -6.41 10.82
C LYS A 11 11.91 -5.13 10.00
N ASN A 12 11.35 -5.13 8.78
CA ASN A 12 11.26 -3.94 7.97
C ASN A 12 10.36 -2.89 8.65
N ILE A 13 9.24 -3.30 9.23
CA ILE A 13 8.36 -2.38 9.98
C ILE A 13 9.09 -1.80 11.20
N GLU A 14 9.86 -2.59 11.94
CA GLU A 14 10.69 -2.08 13.05
C GLU A 14 11.69 -1.02 12.56
N HIS A 15 12.34 -1.27 11.43
CA HIS A 15 13.27 -0.32 10.84
C HIS A 15 12.56 0.97 10.40
N LEU A 16 11.42 0.84 9.71
CA LEU A 16 10.59 1.97 9.30
C LEU A 16 10.10 2.80 10.49
N ALA A 17 9.68 2.14 11.56
CA ALA A 17 9.29 2.82 12.81
C ALA A 17 10.45 3.59 13.44
N SER A 18 11.66 3.03 13.41
CA SER A 18 12.87 3.71 13.88
C SER A 18 13.19 4.94 13.03
N MET A 19 13.07 4.84 11.72
CA MET A 19 13.28 5.97 10.79
C MET A 19 12.22 7.05 10.98
N ALA A 20 10.94 6.67 11.10
CA ALA A 20 9.84 7.59 11.37
C ALA A 20 10.05 8.35 12.69
N ASN A 21 10.47 7.63 13.74
CA ASN A 21 10.81 8.22 15.05
C ASN A 21 11.91 9.29 14.93
N ALA A 22 12.98 8.99 14.20
CA ALA A 22 14.07 9.93 13.98
C ALA A 22 13.62 11.17 13.16
N ALA A 23 12.87 10.95 12.08
CA ALA A 23 12.35 12.03 11.25
C ALA A 23 11.40 12.96 12.03
N LEU A 24 10.48 12.38 12.80
CA LEU A 24 9.54 13.12 13.62
C LEU A 24 10.25 13.90 14.74
N TRP A 25 11.27 13.33 15.34
CA TRP A 25 12.08 14.03 16.34
C TRP A 25 12.81 15.23 15.73
N LEU A 26 13.44 15.05 14.57
CA LEU A 26 14.16 16.14 13.88
C LEU A 26 13.22 17.28 13.47
N SER A 27 12.03 16.94 12.94
CA SER A 27 11.06 17.92 12.46
C SER A 27 10.31 18.63 13.60
N SER A 28 10.30 18.09 14.81
CA SER A 28 9.59 18.67 15.95
C SER A 28 10.07 20.08 16.34
N LEU A 29 11.27 20.45 15.90
CA LEU A 29 11.86 21.76 16.16
C LEU A 29 11.32 22.87 15.23
N ASP A 30 10.76 22.49 14.07
CA ASP A 30 10.32 23.47 13.05
C ASP A 30 8.83 23.36 12.75
N LEU A 31 8.43 22.28 12.08
CA LEU A 31 7.06 22.06 11.60
C LEU A 31 6.53 20.69 12.04
N PRO A 32 5.29 20.63 12.52
CA PRO A 32 4.70 19.33 12.88
C PRO A 32 4.48 18.46 11.64
N VAL A 33 5.03 17.26 11.64
CA VAL A 33 4.72 16.25 10.64
C VAL A 33 3.32 15.72 10.90
N LYS A 34 2.51 15.63 9.83
CA LYS A 34 1.14 15.11 9.87
C LYS A 34 0.97 13.80 9.12
N LEU A 35 1.87 13.52 8.18
CA LEU A 35 1.84 12.33 7.34
C LEU A 35 3.25 11.75 7.21
N ILE A 36 3.36 10.43 7.37
CA ILE A 36 4.53 9.62 7.02
C ILE A 36 4.18 8.83 5.76
N ALA A 37 4.88 9.07 4.67
CA ALA A 37 4.76 8.28 3.45
C ALA A 37 5.90 7.24 3.38
N LEU A 38 5.52 5.97 3.36
CA LEU A 38 6.45 4.86 3.19
C LEU A 38 6.60 4.59 1.68
N PRO A 39 7.82 4.35 1.17
CA PRO A 39 8.00 4.06 -0.24
C PRO A 39 7.39 2.71 -0.63
N GLU A 40 7.07 2.54 -1.93
CA GLU A 40 6.69 1.24 -2.48
C GLU A 40 7.81 0.22 -2.21
N GLY A 41 7.45 -1.02 -1.89
CA GLY A 41 8.40 -2.07 -1.54
C GLY A 41 8.96 -2.02 -0.11
N ALA A 42 8.63 -1.00 0.68
CA ALA A 42 9.18 -0.84 2.04
C ALA A 42 8.89 -2.04 2.97
N LEU A 43 7.75 -2.70 2.80
CA LEU A 43 7.36 -3.85 3.63
C LEU A 43 7.93 -5.17 3.10
N GLN A 44 7.72 -5.48 1.83
CA GLN A 44 7.97 -6.81 1.24
C GLN A 44 9.13 -6.82 0.23
N GLY A 45 9.61 -5.64 -0.19
CA GLY A 45 10.59 -5.51 -1.27
C GLY A 45 9.95 -5.73 -2.65
N PHE A 46 10.79 -6.03 -3.64
CA PHE A 46 10.43 -6.20 -5.05
C PHE A 46 10.79 -7.60 -5.57
N ASN A 47 10.68 -8.62 -4.73
CA ASN A 47 11.05 -10.00 -5.08
C ASN A 47 10.11 -10.63 -6.13
N ASP A 48 8.94 -10.02 -6.33
CA ASP A 48 7.98 -10.39 -7.37
C ASP A 48 8.24 -9.69 -8.71
N GLU A 49 9.15 -8.71 -8.74
CA GLU A 49 9.42 -7.90 -9.93
C GLU A 49 10.57 -8.50 -10.76
N VAL A 50 10.42 -9.77 -11.13
CA VAL A 50 11.32 -10.48 -12.04
C VAL A 50 10.47 -11.27 -13.05
N MET A 51 10.94 -11.39 -14.29
CA MET A 51 10.13 -11.90 -15.40
C MET A 51 9.65 -13.34 -15.23
N ASP A 52 10.34 -14.13 -14.42
CA ASP A 52 10.06 -15.55 -14.15
C ASP A 52 9.69 -15.84 -12.68
N ALA A 53 9.22 -14.82 -11.96
CA ALA A 53 8.79 -15.00 -10.58
C ALA A 53 7.61 -15.97 -10.47
N ASP A 54 7.67 -16.88 -9.50
CA ASP A 54 6.54 -17.73 -9.15
C ASP A 54 5.52 -16.92 -8.32
N HIS A 55 4.57 -16.31 -9.04
CA HIS A 55 3.54 -15.47 -8.43
C HIS A 55 2.58 -16.25 -7.53
N VAL A 56 2.38 -17.56 -7.75
CA VAL A 56 1.53 -18.40 -6.91
C VAL A 56 2.17 -18.59 -5.53
N THR A 57 3.45 -18.99 -5.52
CA THR A 57 4.20 -19.09 -4.25
C THR A 57 4.29 -17.74 -3.56
N TYR A 58 4.52 -16.65 -4.31
CA TYR A 58 4.57 -15.32 -3.73
C TYR A 58 3.24 -14.93 -3.07
N ALA A 59 2.11 -15.16 -3.73
CA ALA A 59 0.78 -14.88 -3.18
C ALA A 59 0.52 -15.62 -1.86
N ARG A 60 0.95 -16.89 -1.78
CA ARG A 60 0.74 -17.73 -0.60
C ARG A 60 1.66 -17.39 0.57
N GLU A 61 2.93 -17.11 0.29
CA GLU A 61 3.96 -16.97 1.32
C GLU A 61 4.30 -15.54 1.70
N CYS A 62 4.13 -14.59 0.76
CA CYS A 62 4.59 -13.21 0.91
C CYS A 62 3.46 -12.19 1.01
N ALA A 63 2.35 -12.41 0.31
CA ALA A 63 1.24 -11.48 0.36
C ALA A 63 0.57 -11.48 1.74
N ILE A 64 0.18 -10.31 2.20
CA ILE A 64 -0.44 -10.09 3.52
C ILE A 64 -1.92 -9.75 3.39
N ASP A 65 -2.61 -9.70 4.52
CA ASP A 65 -3.97 -9.18 4.61
C ASP A 65 -3.93 -7.72 5.07
N ILE A 66 -4.85 -6.88 4.58
CA ILE A 66 -5.05 -5.50 5.03
C ILE A 66 -6.55 -5.28 5.32
N PRO A 67 -6.93 -4.97 6.60
CA PRO A 67 -6.07 -4.92 7.80
C PRO A 67 -5.54 -6.31 8.20
N GLY A 68 -4.43 -6.32 8.94
CA GLY A 68 -3.78 -7.54 9.42
C GLY A 68 -2.62 -7.23 10.35
N PRO A 69 -1.93 -8.26 10.87
CA PRO A 69 -0.90 -8.10 11.90
C PRO A 69 0.22 -7.12 11.51
N GLU A 70 0.54 -7.05 10.22
CA GLU A 70 1.57 -6.16 9.70
C GLU A 70 1.11 -4.69 9.76
N THR A 71 -0.16 -4.42 9.38
CA THR A 71 -0.74 -3.07 9.50
C THR A 71 -1.03 -2.69 10.93
N ASP A 72 -1.39 -3.64 11.81
CA ASP A 72 -1.57 -3.39 13.24
C ASP A 72 -0.27 -2.92 13.88
N MET A 73 0.85 -3.53 13.49
CA MET A 73 2.16 -3.11 13.97
C MET A 73 2.56 -1.71 13.47
N ILE A 74 2.21 -1.35 12.23
CA ILE A 74 2.40 0.01 11.70
C ILE A 74 1.53 1.00 12.48
N ALA A 75 0.28 0.64 12.77
CA ALA A 75 -0.62 1.44 13.59
C ALA A 75 -0.03 1.73 14.95
N GLU A 76 0.37 0.69 15.69
CA GLU A 76 0.94 0.82 17.05
C GLU A 76 2.23 1.64 17.06
N LYS A 77 3.17 1.31 16.14
CA LYS A 77 4.53 1.85 16.21
C LYS A 77 4.70 3.20 15.55
N ILE A 78 3.82 3.57 14.61
CA ILE A 78 3.94 4.82 13.85
C ILE A 78 2.69 5.69 14.03
N ALA A 79 1.53 5.26 13.51
CA ALA A 79 0.35 6.11 13.44
C ALA A 79 -0.13 6.57 14.82
N GLN A 80 -0.50 5.63 15.66
CA GLN A 80 -1.02 5.88 17.02
C GLN A 80 0.04 6.52 17.92
N ARG A 81 1.27 6.00 17.86
CA ARG A 81 2.37 6.47 18.70
C ARG A 81 2.67 7.95 18.51
N HIS A 82 2.54 8.45 17.30
CA HIS A 82 2.90 9.82 16.95
C HIS A 82 1.72 10.72 16.58
N GLY A 83 0.51 10.17 16.49
CA GLY A 83 -0.68 10.90 16.08
C GLY A 83 -0.59 11.40 14.64
N VAL A 84 -0.07 10.57 13.71
CA VAL A 84 0.16 10.93 12.31
C VAL A 84 -0.56 9.97 11.37
N TYR A 85 -0.93 10.46 10.19
CA TYR A 85 -1.34 9.59 9.09
C TYR A 85 -0.15 8.80 8.57
N VAL A 86 -0.40 7.59 8.09
CA VAL A 86 0.60 6.77 7.39
C VAL A 86 0.07 6.38 6.02
N MET A 87 0.84 6.69 5.00
CA MET A 87 0.62 6.20 3.64
C MET A 87 1.63 5.09 3.37
N GLY A 88 1.18 3.94 2.92
CA GLY A 88 2.04 2.80 2.66
C GLY A 88 1.56 1.96 1.50
N GLN A 89 2.34 0.93 1.18
CA GLN A 89 2.04 -0.02 0.11
C GLN A 89 2.35 -1.44 0.60
N ALA A 90 1.55 -2.41 0.16
CA ALA A 90 1.83 -3.83 0.35
C ALA A 90 1.34 -4.67 -0.83
N LYS A 91 1.94 -5.86 -0.96
CA LYS A 91 1.41 -6.93 -1.81
C LYS A 91 0.38 -7.69 -0.98
N VAL A 92 -0.87 -7.70 -1.43
CA VAL A 92 -2.05 -8.11 -0.66
C VAL A 92 -2.76 -9.25 -1.37
N ARG A 93 -3.14 -10.28 -0.62
CA ARG A 93 -3.97 -11.37 -1.13
C ARG A 93 -5.45 -11.03 -1.02
N HIS A 94 -6.25 -11.72 -1.81
CA HIS A 94 -7.71 -11.63 -1.74
C HIS A 94 -8.30 -13.04 -1.76
N GLU A 95 -9.26 -13.33 -0.87
CA GLU A 95 -9.83 -14.67 -0.71
C GLU A 95 -10.50 -15.22 -1.96
N GLU A 96 -11.16 -14.35 -2.74
CA GLU A 96 -11.84 -14.72 -3.97
C GLU A 96 -10.92 -14.81 -5.20
N ILE A 97 -9.67 -14.36 -5.09
CA ILE A 97 -8.67 -14.43 -6.16
C ILE A 97 -7.46 -15.22 -5.65
N PRO A 98 -7.64 -16.51 -5.36
CA PRO A 98 -6.57 -17.34 -4.82
C PRO A 98 -5.40 -17.43 -5.80
N ASP A 99 -4.20 -17.64 -5.26
CA ASP A 99 -2.96 -17.79 -6.03
C ASP A 99 -2.52 -16.54 -6.82
N ARG A 100 -3.17 -15.40 -6.57
CA ARG A 100 -2.78 -14.10 -7.09
C ARG A 100 -2.73 -13.08 -5.95
N PHE A 101 -2.08 -11.97 -6.20
CA PHE A 101 -1.98 -10.86 -5.24
C PHE A 101 -2.15 -9.53 -5.95
N PHE A 102 -2.55 -8.55 -5.19
CA PHE A 102 -2.65 -7.16 -5.64
C PHE A 102 -1.50 -6.34 -5.07
N ASN A 103 -1.10 -5.31 -5.80
CA ASN A 103 -0.29 -4.23 -5.27
C ASN A 103 -1.25 -3.16 -4.73
N VAL A 104 -1.25 -2.94 -3.42
CA VAL A 104 -2.23 -2.08 -2.75
C VAL A 104 -1.54 -0.97 -2.00
N GLY A 105 -1.86 0.28 -2.37
CA GLY A 105 -1.57 1.45 -1.55
C GLY A 105 -2.65 1.62 -0.48
N PHE A 106 -2.26 2.03 0.71
CA PHE A 106 -3.22 2.29 1.79
C PHE A 106 -2.91 3.60 2.52
N ILE A 107 -3.96 4.21 3.06
CA ILE A 107 -3.84 5.33 4.00
C ILE A 107 -4.41 4.86 5.34
N MET A 108 -3.65 5.06 6.38
CA MET A 108 -4.00 4.81 7.77
C MET A 108 -4.12 6.14 8.49
N ASP A 109 -5.14 6.30 9.30
CA ASP A 109 -5.35 7.48 10.11
C ASP A 109 -4.54 7.46 11.43
N PRO A 110 -4.52 8.56 12.20
CA PRO A 110 -3.78 8.64 13.45
C PRO A 110 -4.24 7.68 14.56
N ILE A 111 -5.43 7.10 14.45
CA ILE A 111 -5.90 6.08 15.41
C ILE A 111 -5.63 4.66 14.95
N GLY A 112 -5.02 4.49 13.75
CA GLY A 112 -4.57 3.20 13.22
C GLY A 112 -5.58 2.50 12.32
N GLU A 113 -6.65 3.17 11.91
CA GLU A 113 -7.64 2.61 10.99
C GLU A 113 -7.20 2.80 9.52
N ILE A 114 -7.40 1.79 8.70
CA ILE A 114 -7.20 1.88 7.25
C ILE A 114 -8.41 2.61 6.65
N ILE A 115 -8.22 3.85 6.25
CA ILE A 115 -9.28 4.72 5.71
C ILE A 115 -9.35 4.76 4.18
N LEU A 116 -8.32 4.26 3.50
CA LEU A 116 -8.29 4.13 2.04
C LEU A 116 -7.45 2.93 1.63
N LYS A 117 -7.92 2.19 0.62
CA LYS A 117 -7.14 1.21 -0.14
C LYS A 117 -7.24 1.53 -1.63
N HIS A 118 -6.10 1.68 -2.29
CA HIS A 118 -5.98 1.84 -3.74
C HIS A 118 -5.30 0.61 -4.34
N PHE A 119 -5.98 -0.08 -5.23
CA PHE A 119 -5.44 -1.21 -5.96
C PHE A 119 -4.77 -0.70 -7.22
N LYS A 120 -3.48 -0.94 -7.36
CA LYS A 120 -2.66 -0.42 -8.47
C LYS A 120 -3.30 -0.76 -9.82
N VAL A 121 -3.61 0.26 -10.61
CA VAL A 121 -4.28 0.11 -11.91
C VAL A 121 -3.31 -0.05 -13.07
N ALA A 122 -2.04 0.34 -12.89
CA ALA A 122 -1.00 0.28 -13.92
C ALA A 122 0.28 -0.40 -13.40
N PRO A 123 0.29 -1.74 -13.18
CA PRO A 123 1.50 -2.49 -12.88
C PRO A 123 2.55 -2.36 -13.98
N LEU A 124 3.83 -2.50 -13.63
CA LEU A 124 4.94 -2.44 -14.60
C LEU A 124 5.07 -3.80 -15.32
N TYR A 125 4.29 -3.98 -16.38
CA TYR A 125 4.39 -5.17 -17.23
C TYR A 125 5.73 -5.20 -18.00
N PRO A 126 6.40 -6.37 -18.18
CA PRO A 126 6.00 -7.72 -17.71
C PRO A 126 6.65 -8.15 -16.38
N VAL A 127 7.29 -7.25 -15.66
CA VAL A 127 8.12 -7.62 -14.49
C VAL A 127 7.33 -7.62 -13.18
N GLU A 128 6.23 -6.88 -13.09
CA GLU A 128 5.35 -6.88 -11.93
C GLU A 128 4.18 -7.86 -12.15
N HIS A 129 4.04 -8.83 -11.24
CA HIS A 129 3.07 -9.92 -11.35
C HIS A 129 1.77 -9.70 -10.55
N SER A 130 1.59 -8.55 -9.95
CA SER A 130 0.35 -8.20 -9.27
C SER A 130 -0.83 -8.15 -10.25
N VAL A 131 -1.99 -8.60 -9.79
CA VAL A 131 -3.26 -8.43 -10.51
C VAL A 131 -3.69 -6.97 -10.40
N CYS A 132 -4.14 -6.40 -11.50
CA CYS A 132 -4.78 -5.09 -11.48
C CYS A 132 -6.30 -5.21 -11.74
N PRO A 133 -7.08 -4.17 -11.45
CA PRO A 133 -8.52 -4.16 -11.72
C PRO A 133 -8.89 -4.49 -13.17
N HIS A 134 -8.04 -4.11 -14.14
CA HIS A 134 -8.26 -4.39 -15.56
C HIS A 134 -8.09 -5.86 -15.95
N ASP A 135 -7.24 -6.62 -15.21
CA ASP A 135 -7.05 -8.07 -15.47
C ASP A 135 -8.28 -8.89 -15.10
N ILE A 136 -9.11 -8.36 -14.22
CA ILE A 136 -10.31 -9.01 -13.67
C ILE A 136 -11.52 -8.06 -13.76
N TYR A 137 -11.61 -7.32 -14.86
CA TYR A 137 -12.51 -6.18 -15.03
C TYR A 137 -13.97 -6.48 -14.69
N ASP A 138 -14.55 -7.56 -15.22
CA ASP A 138 -15.96 -7.91 -14.98
C ASP A 138 -16.22 -8.19 -13.49
N TRP A 139 -15.35 -8.96 -12.84
CA TRP A 139 -15.41 -9.21 -11.40
C TRP A 139 -15.27 -7.92 -10.59
N TRP A 140 -14.37 -7.03 -11.04
CA TRP A 140 -14.10 -5.76 -10.37
C TRP A 140 -15.32 -4.83 -10.39
N ILE A 141 -15.91 -4.60 -11.58
CA ILE A 141 -17.05 -3.70 -11.71
C ILE A 141 -18.33 -4.24 -11.08
N GLU A 142 -18.53 -5.55 -11.07
CA GLU A 142 -19.64 -6.18 -10.36
C GLU A 142 -19.57 -5.90 -8.86
N ARG A 143 -18.38 -5.86 -8.28
CA ARG A 143 -18.16 -5.73 -6.84
C ARG A 143 -18.02 -4.28 -6.37
N TYR A 144 -17.29 -3.46 -7.11
CA TYR A 144 -16.93 -2.10 -6.72
C TYR A 144 -17.58 -1.02 -7.58
N GLY A 145 -18.24 -1.39 -8.67
CA GLY A 145 -18.83 -0.46 -9.63
C GLY A 145 -17.84 0.04 -10.69
N ASN A 146 -18.40 0.64 -11.74
CA ASN A 146 -17.62 1.25 -12.84
C ASN A 146 -17.61 2.78 -12.67
N THR A 147 -16.91 3.26 -11.65
CA THR A 147 -16.82 4.68 -11.29
C THR A 147 -15.36 5.09 -11.11
N LEU A 148 -15.07 6.38 -11.11
CA LEU A 148 -13.72 6.86 -10.80
C LEU A 148 -13.28 6.38 -9.42
N GLU A 149 -14.14 6.43 -8.43
CA GLU A 149 -13.85 6.04 -7.05
C GLU A 149 -13.43 4.58 -6.92
N SER A 150 -14.00 3.67 -7.72
CA SER A 150 -13.64 2.26 -7.66
C SER A 150 -12.22 1.97 -8.17
N PHE A 151 -11.67 2.82 -9.03
CA PHE A 151 -10.31 2.67 -9.58
C PHE A 151 -9.31 3.65 -8.97
N TRP A 152 -9.72 4.88 -8.66
CA TRP A 152 -8.88 5.95 -8.13
C TRP A 152 -9.51 6.58 -6.88
N PRO A 153 -9.63 5.82 -5.78
CA PRO A 153 -10.29 6.31 -4.58
C PRO A 153 -9.52 7.47 -3.95
N VAL A 154 -10.28 8.39 -3.34
CA VAL A 154 -9.75 9.47 -2.53
C VAL A 154 -10.46 9.50 -1.18
N VAL A 155 -9.84 10.09 -0.17
CA VAL A 155 -10.41 10.23 1.17
C VAL A 155 -10.19 11.64 1.70
N ASP A 156 -11.23 12.22 2.28
CA ASP A 156 -11.14 13.50 2.99
C ASP A 156 -10.61 13.28 4.40
N THR A 157 -9.61 14.07 4.78
CA THR A 157 -8.96 14.02 6.09
C THR A 157 -8.78 15.43 6.66
N GLU A 158 -8.38 15.52 7.94
CA GLU A 158 -8.05 16.79 8.58
C GLU A 158 -6.88 17.53 7.92
N ILE A 159 -6.03 16.82 7.19
CA ILE A 159 -4.86 17.40 6.51
C ILE A 159 -5.08 17.63 5.02
N GLY A 160 -6.30 17.37 4.53
CA GLY A 160 -6.70 17.56 3.15
C GLY A 160 -7.24 16.29 2.50
N ARG A 161 -7.66 16.42 1.25
CA ARG A 161 -8.12 15.29 0.43
C ARG A 161 -6.91 14.53 -0.13
N MET A 162 -6.86 13.23 0.09
CA MET A 162 -5.71 12.38 -0.25
C MET A 162 -6.10 11.24 -1.16
N GLY A 163 -5.21 10.91 -2.09
CA GLY A 163 -5.21 9.69 -2.90
C GLY A 163 -3.80 9.15 -3.04
N ILE A 164 -3.65 7.97 -3.62
CA ILE A 164 -2.35 7.31 -3.79
C ILE A 164 -2.12 7.00 -5.26
N MET A 165 -0.89 7.23 -5.71
CA MET A 165 -0.32 6.68 -6.94
C MET A 165 0.97 5.95 -6.60
N MET A 166 1.18 4.76 -7.17
CA MET A 166 2.35 3.94 -6.90
C MET A 166 3.23 3.85 -8.14
N ALA A 167 4.50 4.30 -8.00
CA ALA A 167 5.58 4.22 -8.99
C ALA A 167 5.10 4.45 -10.44
N ASN A 168 4.94 3.39 -11.22
CA ASN A 168 4.60 3.45 -12.65
C ASN A 168 3.28 4.19 -12.94
N GLU A 169 2.33 4.24 -12.01
CA GLU A 169 1.09 5.00 -12.17
C GLU A 169 1.35 6.50 -12.37
N GLY A 170 2.41 7.03 -11.72
CA GLY A 170 2.82 8.42 -11.88
C GLY A 170 3.34 8.78 -13.29
N SER A 171 3.64 7.79 -14.11
CA SER A 171 4.06 7.98 -15.50
C SER A 171 2.89 8.30 -16.45
N TYR A 172 1.66 8.06 -16.00
CA TYR A 172 0.45 8.28 -16.79
C TYR A 172 -0.35 9.47 -16.23
N PRO A 173 -0.42 10.59 -16.94
CA PRO A 173 -1.13 11.80 -16.47
C PRO A 173 -2.62 11.56 -16.21
N GLU A 174 -3.20 10.53 -16.83
CA GLU A 174 -4.58 10.11 -16.64
C GLU A 174 -4.85 9.70 -15.19
N ASN A 175 -3.92 9.03 -14.51
CA ASN A 175 -4.07 8.62 -13.12
C ASN A 175 -4.14 9.85 -12.20
N ALA A 176 -3.24 10.81 -12.37
CA ALA A 176 -3.28 12.07 -11.61
C ALA A 176 -4.56 12.85 -11.87
N ARG A 177 -5.02 12.87 -13.13
CA ARG A 177 -6.28 13.53 -13.51
C ARG A 177 -7.48 12.85 -12.87
N ALA A 178 -7.54 11.52 -12.90
CA ALA A 178 -8.64 10.76 -12.32
C ALA A 178 -8.76 11.02 -10.81
N LEU A 179 -7.65 10.98 -10.07
CA LEU A 179 -7.63 11.34 -8.64
C LEU A 179 -8.08 12.79 -8.39
N ALA A 180 -7.68 13.73 -9.26
CA ALA A 180 -8.07 15.15 -9.10
C ALA A 180 -9.53 15.42 -9.44
N MET A 181 -10.17 14.56 -10.23
CA MET A 181 -11.58 14.67 -10.61
C MET A 181 -12.53 13.98 -9.62
N ASN A 182 -12.01 13.11 -8.78
CA ASN A 182 -12.72 12.38 -7.75
C ASN A 182 -12.64 13.09 -6.41
#